data_d81d8f3e9a970b66fdf94d11b5692124
#
_entry.id   d81d8f3e9a970b66fdf94d11b5692124
#
_cell.length_a   1.000
_cell.length_b   1.000
_cell.length_c   1.000
_cell.angle_alpha   90.00
_cell.angle_beta   90.00
_cell.angle_gamma   90.00
#
_symmetry.space_group_name_H-M   'P 1'
#
loop_
_entity.id
_entity.type
_entity.pdbx_description
1 polymer ?
#
loop_
_entity_poly.entity_id
_entity_poly.type
_entity_poly.pdbx_seq_one_letter_code
_entity_poly.pdbx_strand_id
1 'polypeptide(L)'
;RTLISTSEQVESGQSFDLFDHNTVLDDKALNKAKDLLIKQGEKLGSLRVEHLFRLVFVIGKENQSPAEFDELDSAASNGTVLMAKLITGLAMLNQMQDERKRIKTTCYLDEAASLDQRNQRNLIETAAEFGFALIFASPEPQITARYCVPIGTVNGKNYISRLNWQILEPLSEAIA
;
A
#
# COMPACT_ATOMS: atom_id res chain seq x y z
N ARG A 1 -3.38 -14.76 -15.63
CA ARG A 1 -1.96 -14.97 -16.03
C ARG A 1 -1.75 -14.63 -17.50
N THR A 2 -2.53 -15.19 -18.44
CA THR A 2 -2.36 -14.93 -19.90
C THR A 2 -2.43 -13.44 -20.24
N LEU A 3 -3.36 -12.67 -19.66
CA LEU A 3 -3.49 -11.23 -19.92
C LEU A 3 -2.29 -10.44 -19.38
N ILE A 4 -1.80 -10.81 -18.19
CA ILE A 4 -0.63 -10.16 -17.56
C ILE A 4 0.61 -10.39 -18.43
N SER A 5 0.90 -11.64 -18.81
CA SER A 5 2.05 -11.95 -19.65
C SER A 5 1.99 -11.26 -21.02
N THR A 6 0.79 -11.08 -21.58
CA THR A 6 0.62 -10.35 -22.84
C THR A 6 0.83 -8.84 -22.65
N SER A 7 0.36 -8.27 -21.53
CA SER A 7 0.61 -6.86 -21.19
C SER A 7 2.10 -6.58 -21.01
N GLU A 8 2.81 -7.42 -20.28
CA GLU A 8 4.26 -7.32 -20.10
C GLU A 8 5.02 -7.40 -21.44
N GLN A 9 4.57 -8.26 -22.34
CA GLN A 9 5.16 -8.36 -23.70
C GLN A 9 4.88 -7.10 -24.53
N VAL A 10 3.67 -6.53 -24.43
CA VAL A 10 3.34 -5.28 -25.13
C VAL A 10 4.14 -4.11 -24.58
N GLU A 11 4.29 -4.01 -23.26
CA GLU A 11 5.07 -2.96 -22.61
C GLU A 11 6.57 -3.07 -22.94
N SER A 12 7.13 -4.27 -22.94
CA SER A 12 8.53 -4.51 -23.34
C SER A 12 8.76 -4.21 -24.82
N GLY A 13 7.78 -4.48 -25.68
CA GLY A 13 7.83 -4.14 -27.11
C GLY A 13 7.66 -2.65 -27.43
N GLN A 14 7.12 -1.86 -26.49
CA GLN A 14 7.04 -0.38 -26.58
C GLN A 14 8.32 0.32 -26.12
N SER A 15 9.22 -0.36 -25.44
CA SER A 15 10.57 0.13 -25.18
C SER A 15 11.33 0.16 -26.50
N PHE A 16 11.31 1.32 -27.13
CA PHE A 16 11.98 1.61 -28.40
C PHE A 16 13.49 1.37 -28.29
N ASP A 17 13.90 0.14 -28.44
CA ASP A 17 15.26 -0.15 -28.88
C ASP A 17 15.22 -0.33 -30.39
N LEU A 18 15.65 0.72 -31.12
CA LEU A 18 15.61 0.79 -32.57
C LEU A 18 16.42 -0.34 -33.25
N PHE A 19 17.12 -1.16 -32.48
CA PHE A 19 18.06 -2.18 -32.95
C PHE A 19 17.75 -3.60 -32.46
N ASP A 20 16.72 -3.81 -31.63
CA ASP A 20 16.38 -5.14 -31.16
C ASP A 20 15.27 -5.76 -32.03
N HIS A 21 15.69 -6.46 -33.09
CA HIS A 21 14.80 -7.18 -34.03
C HIS A 21 14.17 -8.47 -33.45
N ASN A 22 14.32 -8.73 -32.13
CA ASN A 22 13.90 -9.99 -31.52
C ASN A 22 12.64 -9.92 -30.64
N THR A 23 11.99 -8.77 -30.49
CA THR A 23 10.68 -8.70 -29.86
C THR A 23 9.56 -8.93 -30.87
N VAL A 24 9.53 -10.11 -31.46
CA VAL A 24 8.32 -10.59 -32.13
C VAL A 24 7.31 -10.88 -31.05
N LEU A 25 6.34 -9.96 -30.88
CA LEU A 25 5.12 -10.23 -30.12
C LEU A 25 4.62 -11.60 -30.59
N ASP A 26 4.49 -12.56 -29.65
CA ASP A 26 3.93 -13.86 -30.00
C ASP A 26 2.47 -13.65 -30.42
N ASP A 27 2.24 -13.59 -31.74
CA ASP A 27 0.92 -13.40 -32.35
C ASP A 27 -0.10 -14.40 -31.80
N LYS A 28 0.33 -15.59 -31.41
CA LYS A 28 -0.54 -16.59 -30.79
C LYS A 28 -0.97 -16.18 -29.39
N ALA A 29 -0.07 -15.61 -28.58
CA ALA A 29 -0.42 -15.11 -27.26
C ALA A 29 -1.35 -13.89 -27.34
N LEU A 30 -1.09 -12.97 -28.27
CA LEU A 30 -1.93 -11.80 -28.53
C LEU A 30 -3.34 -12.20 -29.01
N ASN A 31 -3.45 -13.10 -29.96
CA ASN A 31 -4.72 -13.61 -30.46
C ASN A 31 -5.49 -14.35 -29.36
N LYS A 32 -4.81 -15.15 -28.54
CA LYS A 32 -5.44 -15.84 -27.39
C LYS A 32 -5.97 -14.84 -26.36
N ALA A 33 -5.22 -13.77 -26.05
CA ALA A 33 -5.68 -12.72 -25.15
C ALA A 33 -6.90 -11.99 -25.71
N LYS A 34 -6.89 -11.64 -27.00
CA LYS A 34 -8.01 -11.04 -27.72
C LYS A 34 -9.27 -11.91 -27.66
N ASP A 35 -9.15 -13.20 -27.96
CA ASP A 35 -10.26 -14.15 -27.91
C ASP A 35 -10.84 -14.28 -26.50
N LEU A 36 -10.01 -14.26 -25.47
CA LEU A 36 -10.47 -14.28 -24.07
C LEU A 36 -11.27 -13.01 -23.74
N LEU A 37 -10.79 -11.84 -24.15
CA LEU A 37 -11.47 -10.57 -23.92
C LEU A 37 -12.82 -10.52 -24.63
N ILE A 38 -12.90 -10.97 -25.89
CA ILE A 38 -14.13 -11.03 -26.68
C ILE A 38 -15.14 -11.96 -26.00
N LYS A 39 -14.76 -13.20 -25.68
CA LYS A 39 -15.61 -14.17 -25.00
C LYS A 39 -16.14 -13.67 -23.66
N GLN A 40 -15.31 -12.96 -22.90
CA GLN A 40 -15.70 -12.40 -21.62
C GLN A 40 -16.67 -11.23 -21.79
N GLY A 41 -16.42 -10.36 -22.79
CA GLY A 41 -17.30 -9.25 -23.14
C GLY A 41 -18.67 -9.72 -23.62
N GLU A 42 -18.74 -10.76 -24.47
CA GLU A 42 -19.98 -11.37 -24.93
C GLU A 42 -20.80 -11.97 -23.77
N LYS A 43 -20.13 -12.64 -22.83
CA LYS A 43 -20.76 -13.23 -21.66
C LYS A 43 -21.34 -12.21 -20.68
N LEU A 44 -20.68 -11.07 -20.51
CA LEU A 44 -21.01 -10.06 -19.49
C LEU A 44 -21.79 -8.87 -20.05
N GLY A 45 -21.92 -8.77 -21.37
CA GLY A 45 -22.56 -7.63 -22.06
C GLY A 45 -21.72 -6.33 -22.01
N SER A 46 -20.85 -6.19 -21.02
CA SER A 46 -19.86 -5.11 -20.92
C SER A 46 -18.61 -5.62 -20.18
N LEU A 47 -17.45 -5.18 -20.64
CA LEU A 47 -16.17 -5.54 -20.02
C LEU A 47 -15.69 -4.39 -19.14
N ARG A 48 -15.48 -4.67 -17.85
CA ARG A 48 -14.90 -3.74 -16.88
C ARG A 48 -13.58 -4.29 -16.35
N VAL A 49 -12.75 -3.42 -15.77
CA VAL A 49 -11.44 -3.81 -15.23
C VAL A 49 -11.57 -4.91 -14.17
N GLU A 50 -12.57 -4.81 -13.29
CA GLU A 50 -12.84 -5.81 -12.25
C GLU A 50 -13.16 -7.21 -12.81
N HIS A 51 -13.58 -7.32 -14.07
CA HIS A 51 -13.82 -8.60 -14.74
C HIS A 51 -12.54 -9.26 -15.27
N LEU A 52 -11.45 -8.50 -15.37
CA LEU A 52 -10.18 -8.95 -15.94
C LEU A 52 -9.18 -9.38 -14.87
N PHE A 53 -9.31 -8.85 -13.65
CA PHE A 53 -8.36 -9.05 -12.57
C PHE A 53 -9.06 -9.61 -11.33
N ARG A 54 -8.36 -10.48 -10.65
CA ARG A 54 -8.71 -10.93 -9.31
C ARG A 54 -7.57 -10.50 -8.39
N LEU A 55 -7.88 -9.70 -7.39
CA LEU A 55 -6.93 -9.33 -6.37
C LEU A 55 -6.85 -10.46 -5.36
N VAL A 56 -5.65 -10.94 -5.09
CA VAL A 56 -5.38 -11.98 -4.10
C VAL A 56 -4.37 -11.44 -3.12
N PHE A 57 -4.67 -11.50 -1.84
CA PHE A 57 -3.77 -11.11 -0.77
C PHE A 57 -3.03 -12.34 -0.26
N VAL A 58 -1.72 -12.28 -0.27
CA VAL A 58 -0.85 -13.33 0.28
C VAL A 58 -0.30 -12.85 1.60
N ILE A 59 -0.80 -13.39 2.70
CA ILE A 59 -0.42 -12.97 4.05
C ILE A 59 0.34 -14.11 4.73
N GLY A 60 1.60 -13.82 5.11
CA GLY A 60 2.42 -14.69 5.94
C GLY A 60 2.60 -14.08 7.32
N LYS A 61 2.57 -14.92 8.36
CA LYS A 61 3.01 -14.56 9.71
C LYS A 61 4.34 -15.23 9.98
N GLU A 62 5.12 -14.62 10.88
CA GLU A 62 6.33 -15.25 11.43
C GLU A 62 5.98 -16.68 11.91
N ASN A 63 6.64 -17.70 11.38
CA ASN A 63 6.39 -19.12 11.66
C ASN A 63 5.12 -19.76 11.04
N GLN A 64 4.48 -19.11 10.08
CA GLN A 64 3.37 -19.72 9.33
C GLN A 64 3.61 -19.59 7.83
N SER A 65 3.25 -20.62 7.07
CA SER A 65 3.27 -20.52 5.60
C SER A 65 2.31 -19.44 5.13
N PRO A 66 2.70 -18.64 4.12
CA PRO A 66 1.80 -17.65 3.52
C PRO A 66 0.53 -18.31 3.00
N ALA A 67 -0.61 -17.70 3.29
CA ALA A 67 -1.92 -18.14 2.81
C ALA A 67 -2.54 -17.10 1.88
N GLU A 68 -3.30 -17.55 0.88
CA GLU A 68 -3.99 -16.71 -0.09
C GLU A 68 -5.39 -16.39 0.40
N PHE A 69 -5.81 -15.13 0.27
CA PHE A 69 -7.13 -14.64 0.65
C PHE A 69 -7.71 -13.77 -0.46
N ASP A 70 -8.97 -13.95 -0.77
CA ASP A 70 -9.71 -13.11 -1.71
C ASP A 70 -10.14 -11.78 -1.07
N GLU A 71 -10.38 -11.82 0.24
CA GLU A 71 -10.79 -10.66 1.04
C GLU A 71 -9.93 -10.56 2.29
N LEU A 72 -9.45 -9.35 2.58
CA LEU A 72 -8.60 -9.11 3.75
C LEU A 72 -9.35 -9.37 5.07
N ASP A 73 -10.66 -9.09 5.11
CA ASP A 73 -11.45 -9.22 6.34
C ASP A 73 -11.59 -10.67 6.82
N SER A 74 -11.37 -11.66 5.94
CA SER A 74 -11.39 -13.08 6.28
C SER A 74 -10.03 -13.64 6.72
N ALA A 75 -8.96 -12.84 6.61
CA ALA A 75 -7.60 -13.37 6.63
C ALA A 75 -6.99 -13.57 8.02
N ALA A 76 -7.35 -12.77 9.04
CA ALA A 76 -6.63 -12.77 10.32
C ALA A 76 -7.32 -11.96 11.43
N SER A 77 -6.59 -11.74 12.55
CA SER A 77 -7.00 -10.81 13.60
C SER A 77 -7.15 -9.39 13.08
N ASN A 78 -8.02 -8.59 13.70
CA ASN A 78 -8.29 -7.20 13.27
C ASN A 78 -7.02 -6.36 13.06
N GLY A 79 -6.02 -6.49 13.93
CA GLY A 79 -4.75 -5.76 13.78
C GLY A 79 -3.96 -6.17 12.55
N THR A 80 -3.90 -7.47 12.21
CA THR A 80 -3.21 -7.95 10.99
C THR A 80 -3.94 -7.49 9.73
N VAL A 81 -5.27 -7.52 9.73
CA VAL A 81 -6.11 -7.04 8.62
C VAL A 81 -5.90 -5.55 8.41
N LEU A 82 -5.92 -4.77 9.48
CA LEU A 82 -5.68 -3.32 9.42
C LEU A 82 -4.29 -3.01 8.84
N MET A 83 -3.25 -3.69 9.33
CA MET A 83 -1.89 -3.53 8.81
C MET A 83 -1.81 -3.89 7.32
N ALA A 84 -2.40 -5.00 6.89
CA ALA A 84 -2.41 -5.40 5.49
C ALA A 84 -3.11 -4.35 4.61
N LYS A 85 -4.24 -3.79 5.06
CA LYS A 85 -4.95 -2.70 4.35
C LYS A 85 -4.09 -1.44 4.24
N LEU A 86 -3.45 -1.04 5.33
CA LEU A 86 -2.60 0.16 5.35
C LEU A 86 -1.38 0.01 4.45
N ILE A 87 -0.66 -1.11 4.54
CA ILE A 87 0.52 -1.37 3.71
C ILE A 87 0.13 -1.46 2.23
N THR A 88 -0.98 -2.15 1.90
CA THR A 88 -1.49 -2.21 0.53
C THR A 88 -1.83 -0.82 0.00
N GLY A 89 -2.52 0.00 0.81
CA GLY A 89 -2.83 1.38 0.44
C GLY A 89 -1.59 2.23 0.19
N LEU A 90 -0.58 2.14 1.06
CA LEU A 90 0.70 2.84 0.89
C LEU A 90 1.45 2.35 -0.36
N ALA A 91 1.46 1.04 -0.64
CA ALA A 91 2.09 0.48 -1.83
C ALA A 91 1.40 0.97 -3.11
N MET A 92 0.06 1.00 -3.15
CA MET A 92 -0.69 1.54 -4.28
C MET A 92 -0.41 3.04 -4.49
N LEU A 93 -0.40 3.83 -3.42
CA LEU A 93 -0.06 5.25 -3.49
C LEU A 93 1.38 5.47 -3.97
N ASN A 94 2.32 4.63 -3.53
CA ASN A 94 3.70 4.69 -3.99
C ASN A 94 3.81 4.46 -5.50
N GLN A 95 3.07 3.50 -6.07
CA GLN A 95 3.02 3.26 -7.51
C GLN A 95 2.45 4.45 -8.32
N MET A 96 1.66 5.29 -7.69
CA MET A 96 1.09 6.50 -8.32
C MET A 96 2.00 7.73 -8.21
N GLN A 97 3.09 7.64 -7.46
CA GLN A 97 4.05 8.75 -7.33
C GLN A 97 4.91 8.88 -8.58
N ASP A 98 5.17 10.11 -8.98
CA ASP A 98 6.15 10.41 -10.04
C ASP A 98 7.57 10.25 -9.46
N GLU A 99 8.26 9.19 -9.83
CA GLU A 99 9.64 8.90 -9.38
C GLU A 99 10.63 10.03 -9.66
N ARG A 100 10.34 10.86 -10.69
CA ARG A 100 11.17 12.02 -11.06
C ARG A 100 11.03 13.17 -10.08
N LYS A 101 9.91 13.24 -9.39
CA LYS A 101 9.62 14.27 -8.40
C LYS A 101 9.77 13.65 -7.02
N ARG A 102 10.85 13.97 -6.31
CA ARG A 102 11.03 13.57 -4.92
C ARG A 102 10.06 14.33 -3.99
N ILE A 103 8.77 14.08 -4.16
CA ILE A 103 7.74 14.69 -3.33
C ILE A 103 7.56 13.80 -2.09
N LYS A 104 7.79 14.37 -0.91
CA LYS A 104 7.41 13.71 0.34
C LYS A 104 5.92 13.89 0.53
N THR A 105 5.19 12.80 0.47
CA THR A 105 3.74 12.80 0.70
C THR A 105 3.47 12.50 2.17
N THR A 106 2.48 13.19 2.73
CA THR A 106 2.03 12.95 4.11
C THR A 106 0.77 12.10 4.09
N CYS A 107 0.77 11.03 4.90
CA CYS A 107 -0.40 10.20 5.13
C CYS A 107 -0.91 10.42 6.57
N TYR A 108 -2.19 10.69 6.68
CA TYR A 108 -2.88 10.85 7.96
C TYR A 108 -3.57 9.52 8.33
N LEU A 109 -3.33 9.06 9.55
CA LEU A 109 -3.96 7.89 10.12
C LEU A 109 -4.70 8.28 11.40
N ASP A 110 -6.02 8.16 11.35
CA ASP A 110 -6.88 8.33 12.52
C ASP A 110 -6.89 7.05 13.37
N GLU A 111 -7.15 7.21 14.66
CA GLU A 111 -7.22 6.11 15.63
C GLU A 111 -5.97 5.21 15.64
N ALA A 112 -4.79 5.81 15.56
CA ALA A 112 -3.52 5.07 15.58
C ALA A 112 -3.34 4.19 16.84
N ALA A 113 -4.05 4.48 17.92
CA ALA A 113 -4.09 3.65 19.13
C ALA A 113 -4.70 2.26 18.92
N SER A 114 -5.42 2.03 17.81
CA SER A 114 -5.92 0.71 17.43
C SER A 114 -4.82 -0.26 16.98
N LEU A 115 -3.64 0.27 16.65
CA LEU A 115 -2.45 -0.51 16.33
C LEU A 115 -1.58 -0.66 17.58
N ASP A 116 -1.10 -1.88 17.83
CA ASP A 116 -0.07 -2.09 18.85
C ASP A 116 1.27 -1.43 18.45
N GLN A 117 2.16 -1.23 19.40
CA GLN A 117 3.42 -0.51 19.20
C GLN A 117 4.32 -1.16 18.13
N ARG A 118 4.34 -2.50 18.03
CA ARG A 118 5.13 -3.22 17.03
C ARG A 118 4.60 -2.92 15.64
N ASN A 119 3.28 -3.00 15.45
CA ASN A 119 2.63 -2.69 14.19
C ASN A 119 2.80 -1.22 13.81
N GLN A 120 2.74 -0.30 14.77
CA GLN A 120 3.01 1.12 14.53
C GLN A 120 4.45 1.35 14.01
N ARG A 121 5.46 0.72 14.64
CA ARG A 121 6.86 0.82 14.20
C ARG A 121 7.03 0.29 12.79
N ASN A 122 6.54 -0.91 12.51
CA ASN A 122 6.60 -1.52 11.18
C ASN A 122 5.92 -0.64 10.12
N LEU A 123 4.79 -0.04 10.46
CA LEU A 123 4.08 0.87 9.56
C LEU A 123 4.88 2.15 9.28
N ILE A 124 5.52 2.72 10.31
CA ILE A 124 6.38 3.92 10.16
C ILE A 124 7.57 3.61 9.27
N GLU A 125 8.24 2.47 9.47
CA GLU A 125 9.37 2.02 8.65
C GLU A 125 8.95 1.79 7.21
N THR A 126 7.90 1.03 6.97
CA THR A 126 7.37 0.78 5.61
C THR A 126 6.94 2.07 4.90
N ALA A 127 6.28 2.97 5.62
CA ALA A 127 5.89 4.26 5.05
C ALA A 127 7.12 5.11 4.67
N ALA A 128 8.15 5.10 5.51
CA ALA A 128 9.40 5.82 5.24
C ALA A 128 10.13 5.26 4.02
N GLU A 129 10.16 3.94 3.84
CA GLU A 129 10.72 3.26 2.66
C GLU A 129 9.99 3.69 1.37
N PHE A 130 8.67 3.86 1.44
CA PHE A 130 7.85 4.35 0.33
C PHE A 130 7.89 5.88 0.16
N GLY A 131 8.67 6.60 0.98
CA GLY A 131 8.80 8.06 0.91
C GLY A 131 7.63 8.83 1.53
N PHE A 132 6.81 8.19 2.36
CA PHE A 132 5.71 8.82 3.09
C PHE A 132 6.13 9.28 4.50
N ALA A 133 5.57 10.41 4.93
CA ALA A 133 5.57 10.82 6.32
C ALA A 133 4.20 10.52 6.94
N LEU A 134 4.17 9.87 8.10
CA LEU A 134 2.92 9.55 8.79
C LEU A 134 2.58 10.62 9.83
N ILE A 135 1.30 10.97 9.89
CA ILE A 135 0.71 11.74 10.99
C ILE A 135 -0.33 10.85 11.65
N PHE A 136 -0.13 10.55 12.91
CA PHE A 136 -1.06 9.80 13.73
C PHE A 136 -1.97 10.74 14.52
N ALA A 137 -3.29 10.52 14.48
CA ALA A 137 -4.21 11.06 15.46
C ALA A 137 -4.55 9.99 16.49
N SER A 138 -4.50 10.37 17.75
CA SER A 138 -4.77 9.46 18.86
C SER A 138 -5.21 10.26 20.08
N PRO A 139 -6.12 9.73 20.93
CA PRO A 139 -6.48 10.35 22.19
C PRO A 139 -5.31 10.35 23.19
N GLU A 140 -4.33 9.48 23.02
CA GLU A 140 -3.16 9.36 23.87
C GLU A 140 -1.85 9.52 23.08
N PRO A 141 -0.77 10.02 23.71
CA PRO A 141 0.52 10.12 23.07
C PRO A 141 1.03 8.75 22.61
N GLN A 142 1.47 8.66 21.36
CA GLN A 142 2.05 7.45 20.80
C GLN A 142 3.57 7.49 20.94
N ILE A 143 4.14 6.63 21.77
CA ILE A 143 5.59 6.60 22.04
C ILE A 143 6.43 6.17 20.83
N THR A 144 5.82 5.63 19.80
CA THR A 144 6.44 5.29 18.51
C THR A 144 6.65 6.50 17.62
N ALA A 145 5.93 7.60 17.88
CA ALA A 145 6.06 8.84 17.13
C ALA A 145 7.25 9.65 17.63
N ARG A 146 7.96 10.30 16.70
CA ARG A 146 9.09 11.20 17.05
C ARG A 146 8.62 12.53 17.62
N TYR A 147 7.49 13.02 17.18
CA TYR A 147 6.93 14.29 17.60
C TYR A 147 5.50 14.10 18.11
N CYS A 148 5.19 14.77 19.20
CA CYS A 148 3.84 14.82 19.72
C CYS A 148 3.36 16.29 19.75
N VAL A 149 2.19 16.53 19.21
CA VAL A 149 1.55 17.83 19.14
C VAL A 149 0.22 17.76 19.91
N PRO A 150 0.20 18.08 21.21
CA PRO A 150 -1.03 18.03 21.97
C PRO A 150 -2.06 19.06 21.47
N ILE A 151 -3.30 18.61 21.36
CA ILE A 151 -4.44 19.46 21.05
C ILE A 151 -5.17 19.74 22.36
N GLY A 152 -5.13 20.99 22.78
CA GLY A 152 -5.85 21.46 23.97
C GLY A 152 -7.24 21.96 23.64
N THR A 153 -8.11 22.05 24.63
CA THR A 153 -9.45 22.67 24.49
C THR A 153 -9.64 23.74 25.55
N VAL A 154 -9.97 24.94 25.11
CA VAL A 154 -10.29 26.06 25.99
C VAL A 154 -11.61 26.69 25.52
N ASN A 155 -12.55 26.83 26.44
CA ASN A 155 -13.89 27.37 26.15
C ASN A 155 -14.60 26.66 24.99
N GLY A 156 -14.45 25.32 24.89
CA GLY A 156 -15.06 24.52 23.83
C GLY A 156 -14.39 24.66 22.45
N LYS A 157 -13.27 25.37 22.35
CA LYS A 157 -12.49 25.48 21.10
C LYS A 157 -11.17 24.76 21.21
N ASN A 158 -10.85 23.94 20.21
CA ASN A 158 -9.55 23.26 20.11
C ASN A 158 -8.48 24.26 19.71
N TYR A 159 -7.30 24.13 20.30
CA TYR A 159 -6.13 24.93 19.96
C TYR A 159 -4.86 24.08 19.96
N ILE A 160 -3.91 24.50 19.14
CA ILE A 160 -2.56 23.93 19.06
C ILE A 160 -1.58 25.06 19.39
N SER A 161 -0.68 24.79 20.36
CA SER A 161 0.38 25.73 20.72
C SER A 161 1.74 25.11 20.38
N ARG A 162 2.60 25.89 19.73
CA ARG A 162 4.00 25.46 19.49
C ARG A 162 4.78 25.23 20.77
N LEU A 163 4.41 25.87 21.85
CA LEU A 163 5.08 25.71 23.16
C LEU A 163 4.82 24.32 23.76
N ASN A 164 3.76 23.63 23.33
CA ASN A 164 3.40 22.31 23.83
C ASN A 164 3.92 21.16 22.95
N TRP A 165 4.64 21.47 21.88
CA TRP A 165 5.23 20.43 21.03
C TRP A 165 6.32 19.70 21.80
N GLN A 166 6.28 18.37 21.73
CA GLN A 166 7.20 17.49 22.40
C GLN A 166 7.99 16.67 21.37
N ILE A 167 9.28 16.53 21.61
CA ILE A 167 10.11 15.57 20.90
C ILE A 167 10.13 14.33 21.79
N LEU A 168 9.60 13.23 21.30
CA LEU A 168 9.63 11.94 21.99
C LEU A 168 10.90 11.23 21.51
N GLU A 169 11.83 11.03 22.41
CA GLU A 169 12.96 10.15 22.12
C GLU A 169 12.43 8.71 22.15
N PRO A 170 12.67 7.91 21.09
CA PRO A 170 12.38 6.49 21.19
C PRO A 170 13.18 5.97 22.38
N LEU A 171 12.51 5.31 23.31
CA LEU A 171 13.21 4.57 24.36
C LEU A 171 14.21 3.67 23.65
N SER A 172 15.50 4.01 23.74
CA SER A 172 16.57 3.12 23.32
C SER A 172 16.26 1.79 23.99
N GLU A 173 16.23 0.71 23.22
CA GLU A 173 16.16 -0.62 23.79
C GLU A 173 17.31 -0.70 24.80
N ALA A 174 17.00 -0.40 26.04
CA ALA A 174 17.90 -0.62 27.14
C ALA A 174 17.99 -2.12 27.27
N ILE A 175 19.00 -2.68 26.58
CA ILE A 175 19.79 -3.86 26.94
C ILE A 175 19.04 -4.80 27.87
N ALA A 176 18.48 -5.86 27.31
CA ALA A 176 18.23 -7.10 28.02
C ALA A 176 19.20 -8.15 27.52
#